data_7e2e230a6b7e748cc97c396e3621b60d
#
_entry.id   7e2e230a6b7e748cc97c396e3621b60d
#
_cell.length_a   1.000
_cell.length_b   1.000
_cell.length_c   1.000
_cell.angle_alpha   90.00
_cell.angle_beta   90.00
_cell.angle_gamma   90.00
#
_symmetry.space_group_name_H-M   'P 1'
#
loop_
_entity.id
_entity.type
_entity.pdbx_description
1 polymer ?
#
loop_
_entity_poly.entity_id
_entity_poly.type
_entity_poly.pdbx_seq_one_letter_code
_entity_poly.pdbx_strand_id
1 'polypeptide(L)'
;MKLKFIAAGILAAASFSAYAGDQVINVNANGSAHAFSAVVDDGILSGGLDEIFLNGLGAGKYNIGLAISGQNLSFDALTSNLNGKLGESLSVGSLRFFGVEYTGVGPFKLQLYGNALAGGNYSGTYTVSAVPEPATYGMLLGGLGLLGFMARRRAAKKAA
;
A
#
# COMPACT_ATOMS: atom_id res chain seq x y z
N MET A 1 11.44 -48.50 -24.79
CA MET A 1 11.06 -48.05 -23.41
C MET A 1 11.59 -46.66 -22.99
N LYS A 2 12.51 -46.05 -23.72
CA LYS A 2 13.12 -44.75 -23.29
C LYS A 2 12.29 -43.48 -23.63
N LEU A 3 11.40 -43.56 -24.61
CA LEU A 3 10.59 -42.39 -25.03
C LEU A 3 9.48 -42.01 -24.05
N LYS A 4 8.93 -42.97 -23.30
CA LYS A 4 7.83 -42.73 -22.34
C LYS A 4 8.29 -41.93 -21.13
N PHE A 5 9.54 -42.04 -20.73
CA PHE A 5 10.08 -41.28 -19.60
C PHE A 5 10.45 -39.84 -19.96
N ILE A 6 10.77 -39.56 -21.23
CA ILE A 6 11.06 -38.22 -21.71
C ILE A 6 9.75 -37.39 -21.78
N ALA A 7 8.65 -38.03 -22.24
CA ALA A 7 7.34 -37.37 -22.29
C ALA A 7 6.80 -37.05 -20.88
N ALA A 8 7.00 -37.94 -19.89
CA ALA A 8 6.59 -37.68 -18.52
C ALA A 8 7.42 -36.58 -17.86
N GLY A 9 8.73 -36.47 -18.19
CA GLY A 9 9.60 -35.41 -17.70
C GLY A 9 9.24 -34.03 -18.24
N ILE A 10 8.81 -33.95 -19.52
CA ILE A 10 8.39 -32.69 -20.13
C ILE A 10 7.04 -32.22 -19.57
N LEU A 11 6.10 -33.15 -19.30
CA LEU A 11 4.84 -32.78 -18.64
C LEU A 11 5.04 -32.34 -17.18
N ALA A 12 5.96 -32.92 -16.46
CA ALA A 12 6.29 -32.52 -15.09
C ALA A 12 6.97 -31.14 -15.03
N ALA A 13 7.72 -30.77 -16.07
CA ALA A 13 8.33 -29.44 -16.16
C ALA A 13 7.34 -28.33 -16.59
N ALA A 14 6.22 -28.72 -17.25
CA ALA A 14 5.18 -27.78 -17.64
C ALA A 14 4.15 -27.47 -16.53
N SER A 15 4.23 -28.19 -15.41
CA SER A 15 3.37 -27.95 -14.24
C SER A 15 4.03 -27.02 -13.20
N PHE A 16 4.87 -26.09 -13.62
CA PHE A 16 5.08 -24.91 -12.80
C PHE A 16 3.76 -24.12 -12.88
N SER A 17 2.91 -24.35 -11.88
CA SER A 17 1.79 -23.49 -11.60
C SER A 17 2.27 -22.05 -11.74
N ALA A 18 1.60 -21.26 -12.56
CA ALA A 18 1.66 -19.83 -12.42
C ALA A 18 1.33 -19.55 -10.95
N TYR A 19 2.34 -19.32 -10.14
CA TYR A 19 2.16 -18.68 -8.86
C TYR A 19 1.60 -17.32 -9.24
N ALA A 20 0.35 -17.08 -8.93
CA ALA A 20 -0.17 -15.74 -8.80
C ALA A 20 0.77 -15.07 -7.81
N GLY A 21 1.74 -14.32 -8.30
CA GLY A 21 2.80 -13.75 -7.47
C GLY A 21 2.27 -12.51 -6.82
N ASP A 22 2.08 -12.54 -5.50
CA ASP A 22 1.73 -11.35 -4.74
C ASP A 22 2.65 -10.18 -5.13
N GLN A 23 2.06 -9.11 -5.62
CA GLN A 23 2.83 -7.93 -6.01
C GLN A 23 3.39 -7.24 -4.78
N VAL A 24 4.68 -6.88 -4.82
CA VAL A 24 5.33 -6.12 -3.75
C VAL A 24 5.71 -4.74 -4.24
N ILE A 25 5.22 -3.71 -3.56
CA ILE A 25 5.53 -2.31 -3.82
C ILE A 25 6.33 -1.75 -2.65
N ASN A 26 7.52 -1.23 -2.91
CA ASN A 26 8.30 -0.51 -1.90
C ASN A 26 7.81 0.93 -1.82
N VAL A 27 7.24 1.31 -0.69
CA VAL A 27 6.63 2.62 -0.46
C VAL A 27 7.49 3.51 0.41
N ASN A 28 7.47 4.81 0.11
CA ASN A 28 8.10 5.86 0.92
C ASN A 28 7.01 6.81 1.44
N ALA A 29 7.09 7.13 2.74
CA ALA A 29 6.14 8.04 3.39
C ALA A 29 6.51 9.52 3.18
N ASN A 30 6.70 9.93 1.93
CA ASN A 30 7.12 11.28 1.52
C ASN A 30 5.95 12.18 1.07
N GLY A 31 4.74 11.67 1.05
CA GLY A 31 3.54 12.37 0.59
C GLY A 31 3.40 12.51 -0.93
N SER A 32 4.35 12.00 -1.72
CA SER A 32 4.28 12.04 -3.17
C SER A 32 3.34 10.96 -3.72
N ALA A 33 2.71 11.25 -4.86
CA ALA A 33 1.91 10.27 -5.58
C ALA A 33 2.79 9.36 -6.42
N HIS A 34 2.55 8.06 -6.32
CA HIS A 34 3.23 7.02 -7.07
C HIS A 34 2.22 6.15 -7.80
N ALA A 35 2.53 5.78 -9.04
CA ALA A 35 1.67 4.90 -9.83
C ALA A 35 2.10 3.44 -9.69
N PHE A 36 1.15 2.54 -9.84
CA PHE A 36 1.36 1.10 -9.98
C PHE A 36 0.35 0.53 -10.98
N SER A 37 0.59 -0.67 -11.48
CA SER A 37 -0.29 -1.37 -12.40
C SER A 37 -0.39 -2.84 -12.02
N ALA A 38 -1.47 -3.48 -12.47
CA ALA A 38 -1.64 -4.92 -12.34
C ALA A 38 -0.47 -5.68 -13.00
N VAL A 39 -0.16 -6.82 -12.44
CA VAL A 39 0.68 -7.82 -13.08
C VAL A 39 -0.21 -8.66 -13.99
N VAL A 40 0.26 -8.93 -15.20
CA VAL A 40 -0.51 -9.72 -16.19
C VAL A 40 -0.69 -11.14 -15.67
N ASP A 41 -1.91 -11.67 -15.80
CA ASP A 41 -2.30 -13.02 -15.39
C ASP A 41 -2.13 -13.30 -13.88
N ASP A 42 -2.16 -12.25 -13.06
CA ASP A 42 -2.07 -12.34 -11.62
C ASP A 42 -3.36 -11.90 -10.92
N GLY A 43 -3.60 -12.43 -9.73
CA GLY A 43 -4.66 -12.04 -8.81
C GLY A 43 -6.05 -12.00 -9.42
N ILE A 44 -6.66 -10.82 -9.43
CA ILE A 44 -8.01 -10.60 -9.95
C ILE A 44 -8.12 -10.90 -11.45
N LEU A 45 -7.01 -10.79 -12.18
CA LEU A 45 -6.96 -11.09 -13.62
C LEU A 45 -6.93 -12.60 -13.89
N SER A 46 -6.62 -13.41 -12.90
CA SER A 46 -6.54 -14.87 -13.00
C SER A 46 -7.55 -15.65 -12.14
N GLY A 47 -8.24 -15.02 -11.19
CA GLY A 47 -9.18 -15.79 -10.38
C GLY A 47 -9.74 -15.18 -9.11
N GLY A 48 -9.85 -13.89 -8.99
CA GLY A 48 -10.75 -13.28 -8.00
C GLY A 48 -10.10 -12.55 -6.81
N LEU A 49 -8.88 -12.86 -6.40
CA LEU A 49 -8.15 -12.13 -5.34
C LEU A 49 -6.78 -11.72 -5.84
N ASP A 50 -6.45 -10.46 -5.64
CA ASP A 50 -5.11 -9.92 -5.85
C ASP A 50 -4.59 -9.32 -4.54
N GLU A 51 -3.39 -9.72 -4.11
CA GLU A 51 -2.74 -9.20 -2.92
C GLU A 51 -1.51 -8.37 -3.29
N ILE A 52 -1.51 -7.11 -2.88
CA ILE A 52 -0.40 -6.20 -3.10
C ILE A 52 0.20 -5.82 -1.74
N PHE A 53 1.45 -6.22 -1.51
CA PHE A 53 2.17 -5.88 -0.29
C PHE A 53 2.85 -4.53 -0.42
N LEU A 54 2.62 -3.65 0.54
CA LEU A 54 3.23 -2.33 0.65
C LEU A 54 4.37 -2.40 1.68
N ASN A 55 5.58 -2.57 1.20
CA ASN A 55 6.78 -2.69 2.03
C ASN A 55 7.47 -1.34 2.23
N GLY A 56 8.31 -1.24 3.27
CA GLY A 56 9.12 -0.04 3.55
C GLY A 56 8.53 0.89 4.61
N LEU A 57 7.31 0.62 5.11
CA LEU A 57 6.75 1.36 6.22
C LEU A 57 7.24 0.77 7.54
N GLY A 58 7.90 1.59 8.36
CA GLY A 58 8.20 1.28 9.76
C GLY A 58 6.97 1.42 10.64
N ALA A 59 7.12 1.12 11.94
CA ALA A 59 6.06 1.38 12.90
C ALA A 59 5.72 2.88 12.93
N GLY A 60 4.44 3.23 12.88
CA GLY A 60 3.99 4.63 12.87
C GLY A 60 2.56 4.79 12.38
N LYS A 61 2.07 6.01 12.47
CA LYS A 61 0.79 6.40 11.88
C LYS A 61 1.03 7.04 10.52
N TYR A 62 0.28 6.58 9.53
CA TYR A 62 0.37 7.06 8.16
C TYR A 62 -1.00 7.46 7.65
N ASN A 63 -1.04 8.55 6.91
CA ASN A 63 -2.20 8.87 6.10
C ASN A 63 -1.93 8.31 4.70
N ILE A 64 -2.73 7.31 4.32
CA ILE A 64 -2.57 6.62 3.06
C ILE A 64 -3.82 6.89 2.22
N GLY A 65 -3.59 7.43 1.05
CA GLY A 65 -4.58 7.55 -0.02
C GLY A 65 -4.21 6.57 -1.14
N LEU A 66 -5.19 5.83 -1.63
CA LEU A 66 -5.00 4.92 -2.75
C LEU A 66 -6.24 4.94 -3.62
N ALA A 67 -6.04 5.07 -4.93
CA ALA A 67 -7.09 5.04 -5.93
C ALA A 67 -6.72 4.06 -7.04
N ILE A 68 -7.68 3.24 -7.45
CA ILE A 68 -7.51 2.22 -8.48
C ILE A 68 -8.58 2.42 -9.54
N SER A 69 -8.21 2.23 -10.78
CA SER A 69 -9.12 2.21 -11.91
C SER A 69 -8.76 1.07 -12.84
N GLY A 70 -9.75 0.30 -13.23
CA GLY A 70 -9.61 -0.83 -14.12
C GLY A 70 -10.50 -0.73 -15.35
N GLN A 71 -10.11 -1.48 -16.37
CA GLN A 71 -10.86 -1.68 -17.59
C GLN A 71 -11.19 -3.16 -17.77
N ASN A 72 -12.37 -3.47 -18.26
CA ASN A 72 -12.87 -4.84 -18.43
C ASN A 72 -12.79 -5.68 -17.14
N LEU A 73 -13.01 -5.04 -16.00
CA LEU A 73 -13.10 -5.68 -14.70
C LEU A 73 -14.06 -4.94 -13.78
N SER A 74 -14.53 -5.63 -12.74
CA SER A 74 -15.31 -5.06 -11.65
C SER A 74 -14.68 -5.43 -10.33
N PHE A 75 -14.51 -4.44 -9.44
CA PHE A 75 -14.09 -4.69 -8.07
C PHE A 75 -15.30 -4.90 -7.15
N ASP A 76 -15.14 -5.79 -6.18
CA ASP A 76 -16.08 -5.92 -5.08
C ASP A 76 -15.62 -5.01 -3.93
N ALA A 77 -16.30 -3.87 -3.76
CA ALA A 77 -15.99 -2.88 -2.74
C ALA A 77 -16.32 -3.36 -1.31
N LEU A 78 -17.19 -4.36 -1.17
CA LEU A 78 -17.60 -4.87 0.14
C LEU A 78 -16.56 -5.83 0.75
N THR A 79 -15.69 -6.38 -0.08
CA THR A 79 -14.64 -7.32 0.33
C THR A 79 -13.25 -6.78 0.10
N SER A 80 -13.06 -5.93 -0.92
CA SER A 80 -11.77 -5.28 -1.18
C SER A 80 -11.38 -4.34 -0.04
N ASN A 81 -10.16 -4.49 0.46
CA ASN A 81 -9.71 -3.72 1.61
C ASN A 81 -8.23 -3.36 1.55
N LEU A 82 -7.87 -2.25 2.17
CA LEU A 82 -6.51 -1.84 2.43
C LEU A 82 -6.24 -1.98 3.93
N ASN A 83 -5.48 -2.99 4.29
CA ASN A 83 -5.16 -3.33 5.69
C ASN A 83 -6.41 -3.44 6.59
N GLY A 84 -7.47 -4.09 6.08
CA GLY A 84 -8.75 -4.29 6.77
C GLY A 84 -9.76 -3.13 6.63
N LYS A 85 -9.38 -1.98 6.06
CA LYS A 85 -10.31 -0.89 5.76
C LYS A 85 -10.91 -1.09 4.38
N LEU A 86 -12.22 -1.16 4.30
CA LEU A 86 -12.96 -1.36 3.05
C LEU A 86 -12.78 -0.17 2.09
N GLY A 87 -12.78 -0.49 0.81
CA GLY A 87 -12.75 0.50 -0.26
C GLY A 87 -14.08 1.17 -0.49
N GLU A 88 -14.05 2.40 -0.99
CA GLU A 88 -15.22 3.09 -1.51
C GLU A 88 -15.27 2.93 -3.04
N SER A 89 -16.40 2.46 -3.56
CA SER A 89 -16.63 2.40 -5.00
C SER A 89 -16.93 3.80 -5.54
N LEU A 90 -16.18 4.22 -6.56
CA LEU A 90 -16.44 5.46 -7.29
C LEU A 90 -17.29 5.21 -8.54
N SER A 91 -17.06 4.08 -9.18
CA SER A 91 -17.76 3.58 -10.36
C SER A 91 -17.47 2.11 -10.55
N VAL A 92 -18.12 1.46 -11.53
CA VAL A 92 -17.73 0.11 -11.94
C VAL A 92 -16.26 0.11 -12.32
N GLY A 93 -15.48 -0.77 -11.72
CA GLY A 93 -14.04 -0.88 -11.97
C GLY A 93 -13.17 0.21 -11.30
N SER A 94 -13.69 0.98 -10.35
CA SER A 94 -12.89 1.98 -9.62
C SER A 94 -13.12 1.90 -8.12
N LEU A 95 -12.02 1.85 -7.36
CA LEU A 95 -12.01 1.88 -5.89
C LEU A 95 -11.08 2.97 -5.39
N ARG A 96 -11.39 3.49 -4.20
CA ARG A 96 -10.49 4.36 -3.45
C ARG A 96 -10.46 3.99 -1.97
N PHE A 97 -9.33 4.31 -1.33
CA PHE A 97 -9.09 4.10 0.09
C PHE A 97 -8.48 5.37 0.69
N PHE A 98 -8.92 5.77 1.87
CA PHE A 98 -8.43 6.96 2.56
C PHE A 98 -8.24 6.73 4.05
N GLY A 99 -7.29 7.46 4.63
CA GLY A 99 -7.12 7.55 6.07
C GLY A 99 -6.90 6.18 6.71
N VAL A 100 -6.06 5.35 6.11
CA VAL A 100 -5.72 4.04 6.65
C VAL A 100 -4.55 4.20 7.60
N GLU A 101 -4.72 3.74 8.85
CA GLU A 101 -3.67 3.72 9.85
C GLU A 101 -2.90 2.40 9.80
N TYR A 102 -1.59 2.48 9.98
CA TYR A 102 -0.72 1.32 10.09
C TYR A 102 0.13 1.41 11.35
N THR A 103 0.02 0.40 12.19
CA THR A 103 0.72 0.35 13.49
C THR A 103 2.12 -0.27 13.40
N GLY A 104 2.52 -0.75 12.22
CA GLY A 104 3.82 -1.40 12.01
C GLY A 104 3.89 -2.86 12.45
N VAL A 105 2.76 -3.46 12.79
CA VAL A 105 2.67 -4.88 13.16
C VAL A 105 2.05 -5.67 12.01
N GLY A 106 2.80 -6.61 11.46
CA GLY A 106 2.37 -7.46 10.34
C GLY A 106 2.53 -6.80 8.97
N PRO A 107 2.18 -7.51 7.90
CA PRO A 107 2.24 -6.97 6.55
C PRO A 107 1.17 -5.90 6.34
N PHE A 108 1.56 -4.82 5.67
CA PHE A 108 0.61 -3.82 5.16
C PHE A 108 0.23 -4.22 3.74
N LYS A 109 -1.04 -4.57 3.52
CA LYS A 109 -1.48 -5.11 2.25
C LYS A 109 -2.79 -4.54 1.74
N LEU A 110 -2.89 -4.43 0.43
CA LEU A 110 -4.09 -4.20 -0.31
C LEU A 110 -4.62 -5.55 -0.82
N GLN A 111 -5.87 -5.85 -0.56
CA GLN A 111 -6.57 -7.02 -1.06
C GLN A 111 -7.68 -6.56 -2.00
N LEU A 112 -7.61 -6.96 -3.25
CA LEU A 112 -8.57 -6.62 -4.29
C LEU A 112 -9.35 -7.87 -4.69
N TYR A 113 -10.66 -7.82 -4.51
CA TYR A 113 -11.60 -8.85 -4.94
C TYR A 113 -12.41 -8.34 -6.13
N GLY A 114 -12.72 -9.23 -7.05
CA GLY A 114 -13.54 -8.87 -8.19
C GLY A 114 -13.50 -9.91 -9.30
N ASN A 115 -13.97 -9.50 -10.46
CA ASN A 115 -14.00 -10.34 -11.67
C ASN A 115 -13.43 -9.56 -12.84
N ALA A 116 -12.52 -10.18 -13.59
CA ALA A 116 -11.99 -9.65 -14.83
C ALA A 116 -12.59 -10.38 -16.03
N LEU A 117 -12.83 -9.63 -17.09
CA LEU A 117 -13.16 -10.15 -18.42
C LEU A 117 -11.87 -10.25 -19.24
N ALA A 118 -11.98 -10.86 -20.42
CA ALA A 118 -10.84 -10.93 -21.34
C ALA A 118 -10.27 -9.54 -21.66
N GLY A 119 -8.95 -9.38 -21.50
CA GLY A 119 -8.27 -8.10 -21.63
C GLY A 119 -8.47 -7.17 -20.42
N GLY A 120 -8.90 -7.70 -19.28
CA GLY A 120 -8.97 -6.97 -18.03
C GLY A 120 -7.58 -6.45 -17.63
N ASN A 121 -7.56 -5.23 -17.10
CA ASN A 121 -6.36 -4.60 -16.57
C ASN A 121 -6.74 -3.52 -15.55
N TYR A 122 -5.86 -3.20 -14.62
CA TYR A 122 -6.04 -2.06 -13.73
C TYR A 122 -4.73 -1.34 -13.45
N SER A 123 -4.86 -0.11 -13.07
CA SER A 123 -3.76 0.71 -12.57
C SER A 123 -4.24 1.54 -11.38
N GLY A 124 -3.30 1.97 -10.57
CA GLY A 124 -3.62 2.78 -9.41
C GLY A 124 -2.54 3.80 -9.11
N THR A 125 -2.90 4.70 -8.20
CA THR A 125 -1.98 5.64 -7.58
C THR A 125 -2.10 5.56 -6.08
N TYR A 126 -0.99 5.66 -5.39
CA TYR A 126 -0.96 5.75 -3.93
C TYR A 126 -0.16 6.95 -3.46
N THR A 127 -0.54 7.46 -2.29
CA THR A 127 0.20 8.47 -1.54
C THR A 127 0.34 7.98 -0.11
N VAL A 128 1.53 8.12 0.46
CA VAL A 128 1.78 7.77 1.87
C VAL A 128 2.46 8.94 2.54
N SER A 129 1.90 9.45 3.62
CA SER A 129 2.50 10.49 4.46
C SER A 129 2.49 10.07 5.92
N ALA A 130 3.62 10.23 6.60
CA ALA A 130 3.69 10.00 8.03
C ALA A 130 2.86 11.06 8.77
N VAL A 131 2.07 10.62 9.76
CA VAL A 131 1.36 11.51 10.66
C VAL A 131 2.22 11.72 11.89
N PRO A 132 2.79 12.93 12.12
CA PRO A 132 3.59 13.20 13.30
C PRO A 132 2.77 12.97 14.58
N GLU A 133 3.34 12.26 15.54
CA GLU A 133 2.66 12.03 16.81
C GLU A 133 2.49 13.35 17.59
N PRO A 134 1.41 13.52 18.37
CA PRO A 134 1.20 14.70 19.21
C PRO A 134 2.38 14.99 20.16
N ALA A 135 3.08 13.95 20.59
CA ALA A 135 4.29 14.06 21.39
C ALA A 135 5.42 14.84 20.69
N THR A 136 5.55 14.70 19.38
CA THR A 136 6.55 15.42 18.57
C THR A 136 6.30 16.92 18.59
N TYR A 137 5.05 17.34 18.46
CA TYR A 137 4.66 18.77 18.59
C TYR A 137 4.87 19.28 20.01
N GLY A 138 4.56 18.48 21.02
CA GLY A 138 4.80 18.82 22.43
C GLY A 138 6.28 19.03 22.74
N MET A 139 7.15 18.16 22.24
CA MET A 139 8.60 18.29 22.40
C MET A 139 9.17 19.52 21.66
N LEU A 140 8.69 19.78 20.45
CA LEU A 140 9.08 20.96 19.67
C LEU A 140 8.69 22.26 20.40
N LEU A 141 7.44 22.36 20.84
CA LEU A 141 6.93 23.52 21.58
C LEU A 141 7.65 23.67 22.93
N GLY A 142 7.90 22.59 23.66
CA GLY A 142 8.67 22.58 24.89
C GLY A 142 10.09 23.07 24.69
N GLY A 143 10.77 22.59 23.62
CA GLY A 143 12.14 23.04 23.28
C GLY A 143 12.19 24.52 22.90
N LEU A 144 11.26 25.00 22.07
CA LEU A 144 11.16 26.41 21.71
C LEU A 144 10.84 27.30 22.94
N GLY A 145 9.94 26.86 23.82
CA GLY A 145 9.62 27.53 25.08
C GLY A 145 10.83 27.68 25.97
N LEU A 146 11.62 26.60 26.12
CA LEU A 146 12.85 26.62 26.91
C LEU A 146 13.91 27.58 26.35
N LEU A 147 14.09 27.56 25.02
CA LEU A 147 15.01 28.48 24.33
C LEU A 147 14.57 29.95 24.49
N GLY A 148 13.28 30.23 24.36
CA GLY A 148 12.72 31.56 24.56
C GLY A 148 12.90 32.04 26.00
N PHE A 149 12.69 31.18 27.00
CA PHE A 149 12.94 31.49 28.41
C PHE A 149 14.42 31.80 28.68
N MET A 150 15.34 30.98 28.12
CA MET A 150 16.77 31.21 28.30
C MET A 150 17.23 32.51 27.62
N ALA A 151 16.72 32.82 26.44
CA ALA A 151 17.02 34.09 25.74
C ALA A 151 16.56 35.30 26.55
N ARG A 152 15.33 35.28 27.08
CA ARG A 152 14.80 36.33 27.94
C ARG A 152 15.66 36.54 29.20
N ARG A 153 16.10 35.45 29.81
CA ARG A 153 16.95 35.52 31.02
C ARG A 153 18.34 36.12 30.76
N ARG A 154 18.91 35.85 29.55
CA ARG A 154 20.17 36.47 29.13
C ARG A 154 20.00 37.96 28.82
N ALA A 155 18.90 38.37 28.18
CA ALA A 155 18.58 39.77 27.92
C ALA A 155 18.44 40.58 29.23
N ALA A 156 17.71 40.03 30.22
CA ALA A 156 17.53 40.67 31.52
C ALA A 156 18.86 40.87 32.31
N LYS A 157 19.82 39.94 32.18
CA LYS A 157 21.16 40.08 32.79
C LYS A 157 22.06 41.13 32.14
N LYS A 158 21.78 41.50 30.89
CA LYS A 158 22.54 42.50 30.13
C LYS A 158 22.02 43.92 30.36
N ALA A 159 20.82 44.08 30.91
CA ALA A 159 20.14 45.35 31.15
C ALA A 159 20.28 45.82 32.63
N ALA A 160 20.89 45.00 33.50
CA ALA A 160 21.28 45.31 34.88
C ALA A 160 22.79 45.52 34.99
#